data_98c9460cd553f2326813867440619c54
#
_entry.id   98c9460cd553f2326813867440619c54
#
_cell.length_a   1.000
_cell.length_b   1.000
_cell.length_c   1.000
_cell.angle_alpha   90.00
_cell.angle_beta   90.00
_cell.angle_gamma   90.00
#
_symmetry.space_group_name_H-M   'P 1'
#
loop_
_entity.id
_entity.type
_entity.pdbx_description
1 polymer ?
#
loop_
_entity_poly.entity_id
_entity_poly.type
_entity_poly.pdbx_seq_one_letter_code
_entity_poly.pdbx_strand_id
1 'polypeptide(L)'
;KDKRATTIQYISIPKKYQKEIKNFKSKKIEILDTFLHNKKLNIGDLKGNRFKINLHELELEELFHIEKLLKFVSRNGFPNYFGYQRFGKDVKENLEKAKDLLFGDAIIKDRKVAKMLFSAYQSTFFNAWLVERLKLDNSGFKLLDGDIFYDIKNEKLFTPKSINEKIIEDFKNKLITPTGLLPGRDVFKAKDDALKIEQ
;
A
#
# COMPACT_ATOMS: atom_id res chain seq x y z
N LYS A 1 -11.55 -2.08 -10.67
CA LYS A 1 -11.75 -1.25 -11.86
C LYS A 1 -12.11 0.15 -11.42
N ASP A 2 -11.28 1.13 -11.76
CA ASP A 2 -11.59 2.53 -11.52
C ASP A 2 -12.71 2.98 -12.46
N LYS A 3 -13.69 3.72 -11.93
CA LYS A 3 -14.82 4.23 -12.71
C LYS A 3 -14.46 5.45 -13.57
N ARG A 4 -13.34 6.12 -13.26
CA ARG A 4 -12.91 7.39 -13.85
C ARG A 4 -11.56 7.29 -14.58
N ALA A 5 -11.11 6.08 -14.91
CA ALA A 5 -9.82 5.87 -15.56
C ALA A 5 -9.96 4.98 -16.79
N THR A 6 -9.11 5.21 -17.78
CA THR A 6 -8.82 4.22 -18.83
C THR A 6 -7.85 3.20 -18.25
N THR A 7 -8.20 1.92 -18.30
CA THR A 7 -7.39 0.85 -17.72
C THR A 7 -7.01 -0.17 -18.77
N ILE A 8 -5.74 -0.59 -18.79
CA ILE A 8 -5.26 -1.73 -19.56
C ILE A 8 -4.96 -2.84 -18.56
N GLN A 9 -5.53 -4.03 -18.77
CA GLN A 9 -5.37 -5.14 -17.84
C GLN A 9 -5.45 -6.48 -18.56
N TYR A 10 -4.79 -7.50 -18.01
CA TYR A 10 -4.93 -8.87 -18.47
C TYR A 10 -6.11 -9.57 -17.79
N ILE A 11 -6.85 -10.34 -18.55
CA ILE A 11 -7.99 -11.15 -18.07
C ILE A 11 -7.83 -12.56 -18.63
N SER A 12 -7.91 -13.57 -17.78
CA SER A 12 -7.93 -14.96 -18.23
C SER A 12 -9.37 -15.45 -18.45
N ILE A 13 -9.62 -16.03 -19.61
CA ILE A 13 -10.91 -16.56 -20.02
C ILE A 13 -10.71 -18.02 -20.47
N PRO A 14 -11.62 -18.96 -20.11
CA PRO A 14 -11.51 -20.34 -20.58
C PRO A 14 -11.48 -20.46 -22.10
N LYS A 15 -10.62 -21.33 -22.65
CA LYS A 15 -10.40 -21.52 -24.10
C LYS A 15 -11.68 -21.78 -24.87
N LYS A 16 -12.70 -22.41 -24.28
CA LYS A 16 -13.99 -22.68 -24.93
C LYS A 16 -14.69 -21.43 -25.45
N TYR A 17 -14.39 -20.23 -24.88
CA TYR A 17 -14.96 -18.95 -25.31
C TYR A 17 -14.09 -18.20 -26.34
N GLN A 18 -13.13 -18.87 -26.99
CA GLN A 18 -12.22 -18.23 -27.96
C GLN A 18 -12.96 -17.66 -29.18
N LYS A 19 -14.07 -18.33 -29.64
CA LYS A 19 -14.87 -17.82 -30.76
C LYS A 19 -15.66 -16.57 -30.40
N GLU A 20 -16.21 -16.53 -29.19
CA GLU A 20 -16.95 -15.39 -28.65
C GLU A 20 -16.05 -14.16 -28.46
N ILE A 21 -14.81 -14.37 -28.06
CA ILE A 21 -13.82 -13.29 -27.92
C ILE A 21 -13.55 -12.64 -29.28
N LYS A 22 -13.39 -13.40 -30.36
CA LYS A 22 -13.17 -12.89 -31.72
C LYS A 22 -14.32 -12.01 -32.21
N ASN A 23 -15.54 -12.31 -31.78
CA ASN A 23 -16.77 -11.61 -32.17
C ASN A 23 -17.21 -10.56 -31.15
N PHE A 24 -16.43 -10.37 -30.07
CA PHE A 24 -16.78 -9.44 -29.00
C PHE A 24 -16.78 -7.99 -29.49
N LYS A 25 -17.88 -7.31 -29.24
CA LYS A 25 -18.04 -5.87 -29.54
C LYS A 25 -18.54 -5.13 -28.32
N SER A 26 -17.89 -4.06 -27.94
CA SER A 26 -18.31 -3.20 -26.85
C SER A 26 -17.88 -1.75 -27.11
N LYS A 27 -18.73 -0.79 -26.72
CA LYS A 27 -18.40 0.64 -26.78
C LYS A 27 -17.39 1.08 -25.70
N LYS A 28 -17.19 0.25 -24.67
CA LYS A 28 -16.39 0.62 -23.49
C LYS A 28 -15.17 -0.27 -23.26
N ILE A 29 -15.03 -1.34 -24.01
CA ILE A 29 -13.97 -2.32 -23.83
C ILE A 29 -13.41 -2.67 -25.21
N GLU A 30 -12.13 -2.53 -25.37
CA GLU A 30 -11.35 -2.93 -26.54
C GLU A 30 -10.44 -4.10 -26.16
N ILE A 31 -10.40 -5.11 -27.00
CA ILE A 31 -9.45 -6.22 -26.88
C ILE A 31 -8.22 -5.86 -27.69
N LEU A 32 -7.13 -5.55 -27.01
CA LEU A 32 -5.87 -5.14 -27.65
C LEU A 32 -5.11 -6.34 -28.19
N ASP A 33 -5.12 -7.48 -27.46
CA ASP A 33 -4.41 -8.69 -27.84
C ASP A 33 -5.03 -9.92 -27.19
N THR A 34 -4.80 -11.10 -27.79
CA THR A 34 -5.23 -12.40 -27.25
C THR A 34 -4.17 -13.47 -27.50
N PHE A 35 -3.80 -14.19 -26.46
CA PHE A 35 -2.86 -15.30 -26.55
C PHE A 35 -3.27 -16.47 -25.66
N LEU A 36 -2.76 -17.66 -25.96
CA LEU A 36 -2.99 -18.84 -25.14
C LEU A 36 -2.00 -18.89 -23.98
N HIS A 37 -2.49 -19.25 -22.82
CA HIS A 37 -1.68 -19.42 -21.61
C HIS A 37 -2.11 -20.67 -20.84
N ASN A 38 -1.15 -21.34 -20.19
CA ASN A 38 -1.39 -22.61 -19.50
C ASN A 38 -2.01 -22.43 -18.10
N LYS A 39 -1.93 -21.23 -17.53
CA LYS A 39 -2.48 -20.92 -16.21
C LYS A 39 -3.59 -19.87 -16.29
N LYS A 40 -4.59 -20.02 -15.44
CA LYS A 40 -5.53 -18.94 -15.12
C LYS A 40 -4.79 -17.89 -14.29
N LEU A 41 -5.08 -16.61 -14.54
CA LEU A 41 -4.62 -15.52 -13.67
C LEU A 41 -5.29 -15.62 -12.31
N ASN A 42 -4.49 -15.60 -11.25
CA ASN A 42 -4.95 -15.59 -9.88
C ASN A 42 -4.67 -14.23 -9.23
N ILE A 43 -5.31 -14.00 -8.10
CA ILE A 43 -4.99 -12.83 -7.25
C ILE A 43 -3.57 -13.01 -6.73
N GLY A 44 -2.71 -12.00 -6.96
CA GLY A 44 -1.30 -12.04 -6.57
C GLY A 44 -0.32 -12.32 -7.73
N ASP A 45 -0.78 -12.78 -8.90
CA ASP A 45 0.09 -12.98 -10.08
C ASP A 45 0.57 -11.63 -10.69
N LEU A 46 0.02 -10.51 -10.22
CA LEU A 46 0.36 -9.17 -10.68
C LEU A 46 1.72 -8.74 -10.11
N LYS A 47 2.68 -8.42 -10.99
CA LYS A 47 4.00 -7.90 -10.59
C LYS A 47 3.97 -6.43 -10.15
N GLY A 48 2.97 -5.67 -10.58
CA GLY A 48 2.81 -4.27 -10.24
C GLY A 48 1.83 -3.55 -11.14
N ASN A 49 1.59 -2.28 -10.86
CA ASN A 49 0.74 -1.39 -11.63
C ASN A 49 1.57 -0.22 -12.16
N ARG A 50 1.26 0.23 -13.37
CA ARG A 50 1.78 1.48 -13.92
C ARG A 50 0.65 2.48 -13.98
N PHE A 51 0.86 3.63 -13.35
CA PHE A 51 -0.09 4.74 -13.39
C PHE A 51 0.44 5.85 -14.31
N LYS A 52 -0.43 6.37 -15.16
CA LYS A 52 -0.22 7.62 -15.90
C LYS A 52 -1.29 8.59 -15.43
N ILE A 53 -0.86 9.64 -14.76
CA ILE A 53 -1.73 10.67 -14.19
C ILE A 53 -1.50 11.96 -14.96
N ASN A 54 -2.55 12.51 -15.57
CA ASN A 54 -2.52 13.80 -16.18
C ASN A 54 -3.10 14.82 -15.21
N LEU A 55 -2.33 15.85 -14.91
CA LEU A 55 -2.78 17.00 -14.13
C LEU A 55 -3.25 18.07 -15.12
N HIS A 56 -4.39 18.68 -14.85
CA HIS A 56 -5.00 19.69 -15.69
C HIS A 56 -5.19 21.00 -14.91
N GLU A 57 -5.36 22.10 -15.62
CA GLU A 57 -5.69 23.41 -15.04
C GLU A 57 -4.64 23.88 -14.01
N LEU A 58 -3.34 23.71 -14.36
CA LEU A 58 -2.23 24.13 -13.51
C LEU A 58 -1.72 25.52 -13.96
N GLU A 59 -1.51 26.40 -12.98
CA GLU A 59 -0.77 27.64 -13.17
C GLU A 59 0.74 27.39 -13.20
N LEU A 60 1.50 28.30 -13.81
CA LEU A 60 2.95 28.15 -13.93
C LEU A 60 3.67 28.01 -12.59
N GLU A 61 3.23 28.71 -11.56
CA GLU A 61 3.79 28.63 -10.21
C GLU A 61 3.57 27.25 -9.60
N GLU A 62 2.38 26.68 -9.79
CA GLU A 62 2.05 25.32 -9.33
C GLU A 62 2.91 24.28 -10.03
N LEU A 63 3.16 24.44 -11.32
CA LEU A 63 4.04 23.56 -12.09
C LEU A 63 5.46 23.53 -11.52
N PHE A 64 6.05 24.69 -11.20
CA PHE A 64 7.36 24.78 -10.56
C PHE A 64 7.38 24.09 -9.16
N HIS A 65 6.33 24.27 -8.38
CA HIS A 65 6.20 23.61 -7.06
C HIS A 65 6.12 22.10 -7.21
N ILE A 66 5.29 21.61 -8.14
CA ILE A 66 5.14 20.19 -8.45
C ILE A 66 6.47 19.58 -8.90
N GLU A 67 7.21 20.24 -9.78
CA GLU A 67 8.52 19.74 -10.21
C GLU A 67 9.52 19.61 -9.05
N LYS A 68 9.59 20.61 -8.16
CA LYS A 68 10.44 20.56 -6.97
C LYS A 68 10.03 19.40 -6.06
N LEU A 69 8.72 19.25 -5.81
CA LEU A 69 8.17 18.20 -4.98
C LEU A 69 8.46 16.81 -5.58
N LEU A 70 8.27 16.63 -6.88
CA LEU A 70 8.57 15.37 -7.56
C LEU A 70 10.06 15.00 -7.49
N LYS A 71 10.94 15.99 -7.67
CA LYS A 71 12.39 15.80 -7.50
C LYS A 71 12.75 15.41 -6.06
N PHE A 72 12.13 16.04 -5.07
CA PHE A 72 12.31 15.71 -3.66
C PHE A 72 11.83 14.28 -3.35
N VAL A 73 10.59 13.96 -3.75
CA VAL A 73 9.99 12.63 -3.53
C VAL A 73 10.79 11.53 -4.24
N SER A 74 11.27 11.78 -5.46
CA SER A 74 12.09 10.82 -6.20
C SER A 74 13.39 10.46 -5.46
N ARG A 75 14.00 11.44 -4.78
CA ARG A 75 15.24 11.26 -4.02
C ARG A 75 15.00 10.64 -2.65
N ASN A 76 14.05 11.19 -1.92
CA ASN A 76 13.86 10.91 -0.49
C ASN A 76 12.76 9.90 -0.19
N GLY A 77 11.88 9.63 -1.17
CA GLY A 77 10.63 8.90 -0.91
C GLY A 77 9.56 9.82 -0.30
N PHE A 78 8.49 9.21 0.17
CA PHE A 78 7.40 9.90 0.86
C PHE A 78 6.81 9.00 1.94
N PRO A 79 6.18 9.56 2.98
CA PRO A 79 5.50 8.78 3.99
C PRO A 79 4.31 8.01 3.40
N ASN A 80 4.33 6.69 3.51
CA ASN A 80 3.34 5.82 2.88
C ASN A 80 2.11 5.60 3.77
N TYR A 81 1.37 6.66 4.06
CA TYR A 81 0.12 6.60 4.80
C TYR A 81 -0.95 5.79 4.07
N PHE A 82 -1.75 5.07 4.83
CA PHE A 82 -3.03 4.57 4.32
C PHE A 82 -3.99 5.73 4.10
N GLY A 83 -4.48 5.89 2.86
CA GLY A 83 -5.38 6.97 2.47
C GLY A 83 -6.85 6.56 2.43
N TYR A 84 -7.68 7.43 1.89
CA TYR A 84 -9.15 7.32 1.82
C TYR A 84 -9.66 5.97 1.28
N GLN A 85 -8.96 5.39 0.29
CA GLN A 85 -9.36 4.12 -0.30
C GLN A 85 -9.36 2.97 0.72
N ARG A 86 -8.50 3.05 1.74
CA ARG A 86 -8.43 2.07 2.83
C ARG A 86 -9.61 2.19 3.78
N PHE A 87 -10.05 3.41 4.07
CA PHE A 87 -11.06 3.70 5.08
C PHE A 87 -12.49 3.77 4.52
N GLY A 88 -12.64 3.90 3.19
CA GLY A 88 -13.94 4.07 2.54
C GLY A 88 -14.47 5.51 2.62
N LYS A 89 -15.73 5.72 2.24
CA LYS A 89 -16.32 7.06 2.18
C LYS A 89 -16.61 7.61 3.59
N ASP A 90 -17.20 6.78 4.44
CA ASP A 90 -17.63 7.17 5.79
C ASP A 90 -16.61 6.62 6.81
N VAL A 91 -15.47 7.31 6.89
CA VAL A 91 -14.33 6.87 7.70
C VAL A 91 -14.71 6.64 9.15
N LYS A 92 -15.40 7.61 9.77
CA LYS A 92 -15.80 7.55 11.18
C LYS A 92 -16.71 6.36 11.45
N GLU A 93 -17.77 6.22 10.67
CA GLU A 93 -18.73 5.11 10.81
C GLU A 93 -18.07 3.73 10.60
N ASN A 94 -17.18 3.62 9.61
CA ASN A 94 -16.46 2.37 9.35
C ASN A 94 -15.51 1.99 10.48
N LEU A 95 -14.87 2.96 11.11
CA LEU A 95 -13.97 2.71 12.25
C LEU A 95 -14.76 2.35 13.52
N GLU A 96 -15.92 2.98 13.76
CA GLU A 96 -16.83 2.61 14.84
C GLU A 96 -17.35 1.17 14.65
N LYS A 97 -17.86 0.84 13.47
CA LYS A 97 -18.25 -0.55 13.13
C LYS A 97 -17.13 -1.57 13.33
N ALA A 98 -15.89 -1.18 13.02
CA ALA A 98 -14.74 -2.05 13.23
C ALA A 98 -14.46 -2.27 14.72
N LYS A 99 -14.62 -1.26 15.56
CA LYS A 99 -14.51 -1.38 17.02
C LYS A 99 -15.59 -2.27 17.58
N ASP A 100 -16.86 -2.01 17.25
CA ASP A 100 -18.00 -2.81 17.72
C ASP A 100 -17.83 -4.29 17.35
N LEU A 101 -17.33 -4.55 16.13
CA LEU A 101 -17.02 -5.90 15.69
C LEU A 101 -15.87 -6.53 16.48
N LEU A 102 -14.84 -5.75 16.86
CA LEU A 102 -13.68 -6.22 17.63
C LEU A 102 -14.05 -6.56 19.08
N PHE A 103 -14.90 -5.75 19.70
CA PHE A 103 -15.33 -5.94 21.09
C PHE A 103 -16.55 -6.86 21.23
N GLY A 104 -17.12 -7.32 20.11
CA GLY A 104 -18.25 -8.26 20.11
C GLY A 104 -19.62 -7.58 20.20
N ASP A 105 -19.67 -6.25 20.10
CA ASP A 105 -20.90 -5.46 20.18
C ASP A 105 -21.71 -5.50 18.87
N ALA A 106 -21.09 -5.96 17.78
CA ALA A 106 -21.73 -6.15 16.48
C ALA A 106 -21.32 -7.45 15.80
N ILE A 107 -22.20 -7.97 14.94
CA ILE A 107 -21.94 -9.14 14.11
C ILE A 107 -22.12 -8.76 12.64
N ILE A 108 -21.07 -8.96 11.83
CA ILE A 108 -21.12 -8.80 10.38
C ILE A 108 -21.04 -10.16 9.71
N LYS A 109 -22.12 -10.58 9.04
CA LYS A 109 -22.19 -11.91 8.37
C LYS A 109 -21.23 -12.04 7.20
N ASP A 110 -20.98 -10.95 6.47
CA ASP A 110 -20.04 -10.95 5.35
C ASP A 110 -18.59 -10.86 5.87
N ARG A 111 -17.89 -11.99 5.79
CA ARG A 111 -16.49 -12.11 6.21
C ARG A 111 -15.54 -11.18 5.44
N LYS A 112 -15.86 -10.84 4.18
CA LYS A 112 -15.00 -9.91 3.40
C LYS A 112 -15.15 -8.49 3.91
N VAL A 113 -16.37 -8.07 4.22
CA VAL A 113 -16.64 -6.75 4.83
C VAL A 113 -16.00 -6.67 6.21
N ALA A 114 -16.19 -7.68 7.07
CA ALA A 114 -15.57 -7.74 8.38
C ALA A 114 -14.02 -7.62 8.29
N LYS A 115 -13.39 -8.40 7.39
CA LYS A 115 -11.94 -8.32 7.17
C LYS A 115 -11.49 -6.94 6.68
N MET A 116 -12.28 -6.30 5.83
CA MET A 116 -11.98 -4.95 5.33
C MET A 116 -12.04 -3.90 6.44
N LEU A 117 -13.04 -3.97 7.32
CA LEU A 117 -13.18 -3.08 8.47
C LEU A 117 -12.04 -3.27 9.47
N PHE A 118 -11.69 -4.51 9.83
CA PHE A 118 -10.54 -4.79 10.68
C PHE A 118 -9.24 -4.24 10.09
N SER A 119 -9.03 -4.45 8.78
CA SER A 119 -7.85 -3.96 8.10
C SER A 119 -7.78 -2.43 8.07
N ALA A 120 -8.94 -1.76 7.94
CA ALA A 120 -9.01 -0.30 8.03
C ALA A 120 -8.66 0.18 9.45
N TYR A 121 -9.20 -0.47 10.48
CA TYR A 121 -8.91 -0.14 11.87
C TYR A 121 -7.43 -0.33 12.22
N GLN A 122 -6.83 -1.46 11.83
CA GLN A 122 -5.38 -1.67 11.99
C GLN A 122 -4.54 -0.58 11.31
N SER A 123 -5.00 -0.08 10.15
CA SER A 123 -4.30 0.97 9.41
C SER A 123 -4.27 2.31 10.13
N THR A 124 -5.18 2.58 11.07
CA THR A 124 -5.14 3.80 11.91
C THR A 124 -3.93 3.79 12.84
N PHE A 125 -3.61 2.65 13.42
CA PHE A 125 -2.44 2.50 14.29
C PHE A 125 -1.14 2.67 13.52
N PHE A 126 -1.06 2.09 12.33
CA PHE A 126 0.08 2.32 11.45
C PHE A 126 0.25 3.80 11.11
N ASN A 127 -0.82 4.49 10.75
CA ASN A 127 -0.77 5.90 10.43
C ASN A 127 -0.34 6.74 11.66
N ALA A 128 -0.84 6.42 12.85
CA ALA A 128 -0.43 7.06 14.09
C ALA A 128 1.06 6.83 14.38
N TRP A 129 1.52 5.58 14.30
CA TRP A 129 2.93 5.23 14.41
C TRP A 129 3.80 6.04 13.43
N LEU A 130 3.39 6.14 12.16
CA LEU A 130 4.16 6.87 11.15
C LEU A 130 4.23 8.37 11.47
N VAL A 131 3.16 8.98 12.01
CA VAL A 131 3.18 10.37 12.47
C VAL A 131 4.22 10.56 13.58
N GLU A 132 4.22 9.70 14.59
CA GLU A 132 5.18 9.80 15.71
C GLU A 132 6.63 9.58 15.22
N ARG A 133 6.85 8.65 14.30
CA ARG A 133 8.17 8.41 13.70
C ARG A 133 8.70 9.63 12.93
N LEU A 134 7.84 10.32 12.20
CA LEU A 134 8.23 11.52 11.44
C LEU A 134 8.53 12.73 12.33
N LYS A 135 7.99 12.79 13.54
CA LYS A 135 8.30 13.85 14.50
C LYS A 135 9.70 13.74 15.09
N LEU A 136 10.35 12.59 15.01
CA LEU A 136 11.68 12.36 15.61
C LEU A 136 12.82 13.09 14.88
N ASP A 137 12.63 13.39 13.60
CA ASP A 137 13.64 14.08 12.79
C ASP A 137 12.96 14.88 11.68
N ASN A 138 13.13 16.19 11.71
CA ASN A 138 12.57 17.10 10.70
C ASN A 138 13.32 17.03 9.34
N SER A 139 14.49 16.41 9.30
CA SER A 139 15.32 16.29 8.09
C SER A 139 15.11 14.99 7.32
N GLY A 140 14.43 14.01 7.94
CA GLY A 140 14.23 12.71 7.33
C GLY A 140 13.56 11.69 8.24
N PHE A 141 13.74 10.41 7.94
CA PHE A 141 13.25 9.31 8.77
C PHE A 141 14.38 8.76 9.63
N LYS A 142 14.30 8.98 10.94
CA LYS A 142 15.30 8.50 11.90
C LYS A 142 15.15 6.98 12.11
N LEU A 143 16.22 6.22 11.86
CA LEU A 143 16.30 4.81 12.21
C LEU A 143 16.54 4.65 13.71
N LEU A 144 15.91 3.69 14.33
CA LEU A 144 16.01 3.39 15.76
C LEU A 144 16.49 1.95 15.97
N ASP A 145 17.23 1.74 17.05
CA ASP A 145 17.54 0.39 17.49
C ASP A 145 16.24 -0.38 17.81
N GLY A 146 16.18 -1.61 17.35
CA GLY A 146 14.97 -2.44 17.44
C GLY A 146 13.97 -2.26 16.31
N ASP A 147 14.22 -1.39 15.34
CA ASP A 147 13.39 -1.28 14.13
C ASP A 147 13.30 -2.61 13.38
N ILE A 148 12.11 -2.87 12.86
CA ILE A 148 11.86 -3.94 11.92
C ILE A 148 12.03 -3.40 10.51
N PHE A 149 12.87 -4.04 9.73
CA PHE A 149 13.08 -3.69 8.32
C PHE A 149 12.48 -4.73 7.40
N TYR A 150 11.99 -4.27 6.26
CA TYR A 150 11.63 -5.10 5.13
C TYR A 150 12.75 -5.04 4.08
N ASP A 151 13.35 -6.19 3.78
CA ASP A 151 14.29 -6.36 2.68
C ASP A 151 13.49 -6.46 1.38
N ILE A 152 13.63 -5.46 0.51
CA ILE A 152 12.84 -5.33 -0.71
C ILE A 152 13.19 -6.42 -1.73
N LYS A 153 14.45 -6.85 -1.78
CA LYS A 153 14.92 -7.88 -2.73
C LYS A 153 14.48 -9.28 -2.33
N ASN A 154 14.59 -9.58 -1.03
CA ASN A 154 14.33 -10.93 -0.51
C ASN A 154 12.89 -11.10 0.02
N GLU A 155 12.10 -10.02 0.05
CA GLU A 155 10.72 -9.99 0.55
C GLU A 155 10.59 -10.52 1.99
N LYS A 156 11.54 -10.13 2.87
CA LYS A 156 11.61 -10.64 4.25
C LYS A 156 11.70 -9.52 5.27
N LEU A 157 11.06 -9.75 6.42
CA LEU A 157 11.22 -8.91 7.61
C LEU A 157 12.43 -9.38 8.41
N PHE A 158 13.17 -8.44 8.98
CA PHE A 158 14.26 -8.70 9.90
C PHE A 158 14.47 -7.53 10.86
N THR A 159 15.10 -7.81 12.01
CA THR A 159 15.58 -6.80 12.96
C THR A 159 17.08 -6.93 13.05
N PRO A 160 17.87 -5.89 12.71
CA PRO A 160 19.30 -5.92 12.90
C PRO A 160 19.66 -5.89 14.40
N LYS A 161 20.84 -6.34 14.76
CA LYS A 161 21.33 -6.26 16.16
C LYS A 161 21.53 -4.82 16.65
N SER A 162 21.92 -3.94 15.74
CA SER A 162 22.08 -2.49 15.96
C SER A 162 22.04 -1.75 14.63
N ILE A 163 21.76 -0.45 14.68
CA ILE A 163 21.84 0.43 13.52
C ILE A 163 23.30 0.76 13.26
N ASN A 164 23.90 0.12 12.27
CA ASN A 164 25.28 0.32 11.84
C ASN A 164 25.36 1.00 10.46
N GLU A 165 26.57 1.33 10.01
CA GLU A 165 26.81 2.01 8.73
C GLU A 165 26.19 1.27 7.55
N LYS A 166 26.24 -0.06 7.53
CA LYS A 166 25.64 -0.89 6.48
C LYS A 166 24.12 -0.74 6.42
N ILE A 167 23.44 -0.77 7.56
CA ILE A 167 21.97 -0.58 7.63
C ILE A 167 21.60 0.83 7.15
N ILE A 168 22.38 1.84 7.52
CA ILE A 168 22.16 3.21 7.07
C ILE A 168 22.36 3.33 5.55
N GLU A 169 23.38 2.69 5.02
CA GLU A 169 23.66 2.67 3.58
C GLU A 169 22.57 1.93 2.79
N ASP A 170 22.18 0.73 3.24
CA ASP A 170 21.11 -0.05 2.62
C ASP A 170 19.77 0.72 2.62
N PHE A 171 19.47 1.45 3.69
CA PHE A 171 18.29 2.32 3.76
C PHE A 171 18.39 3.49 2.77
N LYS A 172 19.52 4.20 2.71
CA LYS A 172 19.76 5.29 1.74
C LYS A 172 19.65 4.81 0.29
N ASN A 173 20.13 3.61 0.02
CA ASN A 173 20.06 2.96 -1.29
C ASN A 173 18.67 2.34 -1.58
N LYS A 174 17.71 2.47 -0.66
CA LYS A 174 16.35 1.92 -0.80
C LYS A 174 16.31 0.39 -0.99
N LEU A 175 17.28 -0.30 -0.43
CA LEU A 175 17.33 -1.78 -0.42
C LEU A 175 16.48 -2.35 0.72
N ILE A 176 16.37 -1.60 1.81
CA ILE A 176 15.53 -1.91 2.97
C ILE A 176 14.65 -0.71 3.33
N THR A 177 13.54 -0.98 4.00
CA THR A 177 12.66 0.07 4.54
C THR A 177 12.19 -0.31 5.93
N PRO A 178 12.17 0.62 6.90
CA PRO A 178 11.55 0.38 8.18
C PRO A 178 10.05 0.16 8.02
N THR A 179 9.48 -0.69 8.86
CA THR A 179 8.05 -1.05 8.86
C THR A 179 7.41 -0.68 10.18
N GLY A 180 6.11 -0.33 10.15
CA GLY A 180 5.31 -0.11 11.33
C GLY A 180 4.40 -1.28 11.66
N LEU A 181 4.02 -1.36 12.93
CA LEU A 181 3.14 -2.39 13.44
C LEU A 181 1.73 -2.27 12.84
N LEU A 182 1.23 -3.37 12.32
CA LEU A 182 -0.20 -3.60 12.12
C LEU A 182 -0.67 -4.54 13.24
N PRO A 183 -1.43 -4.05 14.24
CA PRO A 183 -1.83 -4.86 15.40
C PRO A 183 -2.56 -6.13 14.98
N GLY A 184 -2.25 -7.25 15.64
CA GLY A 184 -2.83 -8.55 15.33
C GLY A 184 -2.35 -9.65 16.30
N ARG A 185 -2.74 -10.89 16.05
CA ARG A 185 -2.39 -12.04 16.92
C ARG A 185 -0.90 -12.39 16.79
N ASP A 186 -0.42 -12.54 15.56
CA ASP A 186 0.93 -13.02 15.26
C ASP A 186 1.68 -11.92 14.51
N VAL A 187 2.21 -10.95 15.28
CA VAL A 187 2.91 -9.79 14.71
C VAL A 187 4.38 -9.83 15.08
N PHE A 188 5.20 -9.42 14.14
CA PHE A 188 6.61 -9.17 14.35
C PHE A 188 6.72 -7.81 15.05
N LYS A 189 7.11 -7.81 16.33
CA LYS A 189 7.16 -6.61 17.17
C LYS A 189 8.53 -5.96 17.13
N ALA A 190 8.57 -4.63 17.12
CA ALA A 190 9.78 -3.87 17.34
C ALA A 190 10.38 -4.15 18.73
N LYS A 191 11.61 -3.74 18.95
CA LYS A 191 12.35 -3.88 20.20
C LYS A 191 12.92 -2.51 20.62
N ASP A 192 13.51 -2.48 21.78
CA ASP A 192 14.30 -1.35 22.27
C ASP A 192 13.63 0.03 22.09
N ASP A 193 14.28 0.98 21.46
CA ASP A 193 13.74 2.34 21.29
C ASP A 193 12.57 2.38 20.30
N ALA A 194 12.58 1.53 19.27
CA ALA A 194 11.47 1.46 18.32
C ALA A 194 10.17 0.93 18.97
N LEU A 195 10.26 0.02 19.96
CA LEU A 195 9.10 -0.51 20.69
C LEU A 195 8.37 0.57 21.49
N LYS A 196 9.10 1.57 22.03
CA LYS A 196 8.50 2.68 22.80
C LYS A 196 7.50 3.51 21.99
N ILE A 197 7.61 3.47 20.66
CA ILE A 197 6.71 4.21 19.76
C ILE A 197 5.56 3.33 19.30
N GLU A 198 5.66 2.00 19.44
CA GLU A 198 4.57 1.08 19.14
C GLU A 198 3.60 0.90 20.31
N GLN A 199 3.93 1.38 21.50
CA GLN A 199 3.11 1.34 22.72
C GLN A 199 2.19 2.56 22.82
#